data_37efafd442ef2816a6df43a0722bb6ed
#
_entry.id   37efafd442ef2816a6df43a0722bb6ed
#
_cell.length_a   1.000
_cell.length_b   1.000
_cell.length_c   1.000
_cell.angle_alpha   90.00
_cell.angle_beta   90.00
_cell.angle_gamma   90.00
#
_symmetry.space_group_name_H-M   'P 1'
#
loop_
_entity.id
_entity.type
_entity.pdbx_description
1 polymer ?
#
loop_
_entity_poly.entity_id
_entity_poly.type
_entity_poly.pdbx_seq_one_letter_code
_entity_poly.pdbx_strand_id
1 'polypeptide(L)'
;MVISYPNLLIAPADGRIVVVEPTMENEYFHEKRLQVSIFMSPFNVHANWYPIEGTVLVSEHQDGSHKGAWLPKSSTENERSLVVIETPSKAQLAVRQIAGAMARRIVTYAKAGGKAHRNEHLGFIKFGS
;
A
#
# COMPACT_ATOMS: atom_id res chain seq x y z
N MET A 1 -6.63 8.21 17.15
CA MET A 1 -5.64 9.11 17.79
C MET A 1 -4.35 9.06 16.99
N VAL A 2 -3.83 10.21 16.63
CA VAL A 2 -2.55 10.30 15.94
C VAL A 2 -1.44 10.50 16.95
N ILE A 3 -0.43 9.63 16.92
CA ILE A 3 0.73 9.73 17.80
C ILE A 3 1.83 10.44 17.03
N SER A 4 2.40 11.48 17.64
CA SER A 4 3.32 12.40 16.98
C SER A 4 4.79 11.99 17.10
N TYR A 5 5.12 10.77 16.70
CA TYR A 5 6.50 10.30 16.61
C TYR A 5 6.95 10.30 15.15
N PRO A 6 8.02 11.06 14.78
CA PRO A 6 8.41 11.20 13.39
C PRO A 6 8.72 9.89 12.67
N ASN A 7 9.22 8.88 13.40
CA ASN A 7 9.62 7.59 12.83
C ASN A 7 8.57 6.50 13.01
N LEU A 8 7.39 6.83 13.54
CA LEU A 8 6.35 5.86 13.78
C LEU A 8 5.51 5.67 12.52
N LEU A 9 5.41 4.43 12.08
CA LEU A 9 4.49 4.03 11.02
C LEU A 9 3.19 3.55 11.64
N ILE A 10 2.07 3.96 11.05
CA ILE A 10 0.78 3.38 11.38
C ILE A 10 0.36 2.42 10.27
N ALA A 11 -0.46 1.44 10.62
CA ALA A 11 -0.93 0.47 9.63
C ALA A 11 -1.73 1.17 8.52
N PRO A 12 -1.41 0.93 7.24
CA PRO A 12 -2.13 1.54 6.13
C PRO A 12 -3.51 0.93 5.89
N ALA A 13 -3.85 -0.14 6.60
CA ALA A 13 -5.13 -0.83 6.44
C ALA A 13 -5.46 -1.62 7.70
N ASP A 14 -6.75 -1.89 7.89
CA ASP A 14 -7.20 -2.87 8.86
C ASP A 14 -7.16 -4.26 8.24
N GLY A 15 -6.63 -5.23 8.98
CA GLY A 15 -6.53 -6.57 8.48
C GLY A 15 -5.57 -7.42 9.30
N ARG A 16 -5.14 -8.52 8.71
CA ARG A 16 -4.22 -9.45 9.36
C ARG A 16 -2.86 -9.41 8.70
N ILE A 17 -1.81 -9.25 9.49
CA ILE A 17 -0.44 -9.33 8.99
C ILE A 17 -0.16 -10.79 8.61
N VAL A 18 0.21 -11.02 7.36
CA VAL A 18 0.48 -12.35 6.83
C VAL A 18 1.94 -12.55 6.42
N VAL A 19 2.68 -11.47 6.20
CA VAL A 19 4.09 -11.52 5.85
C VAL A 19 4.82 -10.41 6.58
N VAL A 20 5.95 -10.75 7.21
CA VAL A 20 6.93 -9.79 7.73
C VAL A 20 8.30 -10.40 7.46
N GLU A 21 8.96 -9.96 6.38
CA GLU A 21 10.26 -10.51 6.01
C GLU A 21 11.03 -9.56 5.10
N PRO A 22 12.38 -9.65 5.09
CA PRO A 22 13.17 -8.97 4.05
C PRO A 22 12.88 -9.60 2.69
N THR A 23 12.63 -8.76 1.69
CA THR A 23 12.27 -9.21 0.35
C THR A 23 12.95 -8.30 -0.67
N MET A 24 13.38 -8.89 -1.79
CA MET A 24 13.88 -8.10 -2.91
C MET A 24 12.71 -7.35 -3.55
N GLU A 25 12.79 -6.03 -3.54
CA GLU A 25 11.81 -5.19 -4.22
C GLU A 25 12.35 -4.81 -5.59
N ASN A 26 11.69 -5.26 -6.66
CA ASN A 26 12.18 -5.17 -8.03
C ASN A 26 11.49 -4.12 -8.90
N GLU A 27 10.47 -3.43 -8.39
CA GLU A 27 9.73 -2.47 -9.20
C GLU A 27 10.26 -1.04 -9.07
N TYR A 28 10.66 -0.64 -7.87
CA TYR A 28 11.10 0.73 -7.60
C TYR A 28 12.47 0.81 -6.95
N PHE A 29 12.64 0.14 -5.79
CA PHE A 29 13.89 0.27 -5.03
C PHE A 29 15.03 -0.58 -5.59
N HIS A 30 14.72 -1.70 -6.19
CA HIS A 30 15.70 -2.67 -6.73
C HIS A 30 16.72 -3.11 -5.68
N GLU A 31 16.26 -3.31 -4.46
CA GLU A 31 17.08 -3.75 -3.32
C GLU A 31 16.21 -4.48 -2.31
N LYS A 32 16.85 -5.11 -1.33
CA LYS A 32 16.12 -5.75 -0.24
C LYS A 32 15.48 -4.69 0.66
N ARG A 33 14.21 -4.88 0.96
CA ARG A 33 13.43 -4.06 1.88
C ARG A 33 12.62 -4.94 2.80
N LEU A 34 12.31 -4.45 3.98
CA LEU A 34 11.38 -5.13 4.86
C LEU A 34 9.97 -5.02 4.26
N GLN A 35 9.37 -6.17 3.99
CA GLN A 35 8.00 -6.25 3.51
C GLN A 35 7.07 -6.61 4.66
N VAL A 36 6.00 -5.82 4.80
CA VAL A 36 4.90 -6.13 5.69
C VAL A 36 3.64 -6.20 4.83
N SER A 37 3.02 -7.37 4.78
CA SER A 37 1.81 -7.59 4.00
C SER A 37 0.61 -7.76 4.92
N ILE A 38 -0.45 -7.03 4.60
CA ILE A 38 -1.69 -7.03 5.36
C ILE A 38 -2.81 -7.56 4.46
N PHE A 39 -3.41 -8.67 4.86
CA PHE A 39 -4.56 -9.23 4.16
C PHE A 39 -5.84 -8.61 4.70
N MET A 40 -6.64 -8.03 3.81
CA MET A 40 -7.91 -7.41 4.16
C MET A 40 -9.06 -8.34 3.80
N SER A 41 -9.94 -8.58 4.77
CA SER A 41 -11.12 -9.44 4.53
C SER A 41 -12.03 -8.83 3.45
N PRO A 42 -12.55 -9.62 2.51
CA PRO A 42 -13.46 -9.11 1.49
C PRO A 42 -14.78 -8.57 2.06
N PHE A 43 -15.09 -8.84 3.31
CA PHE A 43 -16.33 -8.40 3.95
C PHE A 43 -16.17 -7.16 4.81
N ASN A 44 -14.95 -6.64 4.95
CA ASN A 44 -14.68 -5.44 5.74
C ASN A 44 -14.53 -4.21 4.85
N VAL A 45 -14.54 -3.03 5.47
CA VAL A 45 -14.21 -1.79 4.77
C VAL A 45 -12.75 -1.81 4.37
N HIS A 46 -12.47 -1.55 3.10
CA HIS A 46 -11.13 -1.61 2.54
C HIS A 46 -10.52 -0.23 2.31
N ALA A 47 -10.72 0.67 3.27
CA ALA A 47 -10.05 1.97 3.24
C ALA A 47 -8.57 1.82 3.54
N ASN A 48 -7.77 2.63 2.87
CA ASN A 48 -6.33 2.67 3.08
C ASN A 48 -5.90 4.06 3.49
N TRP A 49 -4.94 4.13 4.41
CA TRP A 49 -4.46 5.38 4.97
C TRP A 49 -2.96 5.53 4.77
N TYR A 50 -2.49 6.79 4.74
CA TYR A 50 -1.07 7.04 4.71
C TYR A 50 -0.42 6.58 6.01
N PRO A 51 0.61 5.72 5.95
CA PRO A 51 1.26 5.22 7.16
C PRO A 51 2.23 6.22 7.80
N ILE A 52 2.65 7.25 7.06
CA ILE A 52 3.61 8.24 7.53
C ILE A 52 3.41 9.55 6.77
N GLU A 53 3.92 10.64 7.33
CA GLU A 53 3.95 11.92 6.65
C GLU A 53 5.14 12.03 5.70
N GLY A 54 4.95 12.76 4.62
CA GLY A 54 5.99 12.99 3.65
C GLY A 54 5.46 13.56 2.35
N THR A 55 6.25 13.39 1.31
CA THR A 55 5.90 13.81 -0.05
C THR A 55 5.71 12.55 -0.90
N VAL A 56 4.64 12.51 -1.66
CA VAL A 56 4.40 11.42 -2.60
C VAL A 56 5.31 11.62 -3.80
N LEU A 57 6.24 10.69 -4.01
CA LEU A 57 7.15 10.72 -5.16
C LEU A 57 6.56 10.04 -6.38
N VAL A 58 5.86 8.93 -6.16
CA VAL A 58 5.30 8.10 -7.22
C VAL A 58 3.89 7.69 -6.84
N SER A 59 2.98 7.76 -7.79
CA SER A 59 1.64 7.19 -7.67
C SER A 59 1.30 6.57 -9.02
N GLU A 60 1.30 5.25 -9.06
CA GLU A 60 1.05 4.47 -10.28
C GLU A 60 -0.05 3.46 -10.06
N HIS A 61 -0.77 3.16 -11.13
CA HIS A 61 -1.83 2.16 -11.13
C HIS A 61 -1.63 1.24 -12.33
N GLN A 62 -1.79 -0.06 -12.14
CA GLN A 62 -1.71 -1.04 -13.21
C GLN A 62 -2.94 -1.94 -13.16
N ASP A 63 -3.58 -2.12 -14.30
CA ASP A 63 -4.62 -3.11 -14.47
C ASP A 63 -3.98 -4.51 -14.50
N GLY A 64 -4.76 -5.50 -14.11
CA GLY A 64 -4.29 -6.87 -14.11
C GLY A 64 -5.43 -7.86 -13.96
N SER A 65 -5.07 -9.14 -13.79
CA SER A 65 -6.04 -10.19 -13.52
C SER A 65 -6.51 -10.14 -12.06
N HIS A 66 -7.68 -10.72 -11.79
CA HIS A 66 -8.26 -10.74 -10.45
C HIS A 66 -8.05 -12.10 -9.80
N LYS A 67 -6.79 -12.41 -9.49
CA LYS A 67 -6.43 -13.63 -8.74
C LYS A 67 -6.61 -13.38 -7.25
N GLY A 68 -6.75 -14.45 -6.48
CA GLY A 68 -6.81 -14.32 -5.03
C GLY A 68 -5.57 -13.61 -4.48
N ALA A 69 -5.77 -12.64 -3.58
CA ALA A 69 -4.67 -11.81 -3.07
C ALA A 69 -3.63 -12.61 -2.28
N TRP A 70 -3.98 -13.81 -1.82
CA TRP A 70 -3.05 -14.69 -1.11
C TRP A 70 -2.08 -15.45 -2.02
N LEU A 71 -2.30 -15.43 -3.35
CA LEU A 71 -1.43 -16.14 -4.29
C LEU A 71 -0.14 -15.35 -4.51
N PRO A 72 1.02 -16.03 -4.64
CA PRO A 72 2.30 -15.34 -4.81
C PRO A 72 2.36 -14.41 -6.02
N LYS A 73 1.61 -14.70 -7.08
CA LYS A 73 1.61 -13.89 -8.30
C LYS A 73 0.67 -12.69 -8.24
N SER A 74 -0.14 -12.54 -7.19
CA SER A 74 -1.11 -11.44 -7.12
C SER A 74 -0.43 -10.07 -7.11
N SER A 75 0.75 -9.95 -6.50
CA SER A 75 1.50 -8.69 -6.43
C SER A 75 2.05 -8.22 -7.78
N THR A 76 2.10 -9.10 -8.79
CA THR A 76 2.64 -8.78 -10.11
C THR A 76 1.62 -8.92 -11.25
N GLU A 77 0.50 -9.58 -11.02
CA GLU A 77 -0.48 -9.87 -12.06
C GLU A 77 -1.86 -9.25 -11.81
N ASN A 78 -2.25 -9.03 -10.55
CA ASN A 78 -3.54 -8.43 -10.24
C ASN A 78 -3.50 -6.91 -10.43
N GLU A 79 -4.68 -6.32 -10.52
CA GLU A 79 -4.78 -4.86 -10.47
C GLU A 79 -4.10 -4.36 -9.21
N ARG A 80 -3.25 -3.37 -9.35
CA ARG A 80 -2.44 -2.88 -8.24
C ARG A 80 -2.07 -1.42 -8.40
N SER A 81 -1.75 -0.81 -7.28
CA SER A 81 -1.19 0.54 -7.25
C SER A 81 0.14 0.53 -6.51
N LEU A 82 0.97 1.51 -6.80
CA LEU A 82 2.21 1.75 -6.08
C LEU A 82 2.28 3.22 -5.72
N VAL A 83 2.44 3.49 -4.43
CA VAL A 83 2.64 4.85 -3.91
C VAL A 83 3.94 4.85 -3.14
N VAL A 84 4.88 5.72 -3.52
CA VAL A 84 6.15 5.89 -2.81
C VAL A 84 6.12 7.23 -2.11
N ILE A 85 6.42 7.21 -0.81
CA ILE A 85 6.43 8.38 0.06
C ILE A 85 7.86 8.61 0.56
N GLU A 86 8.35 9.83 0.42
CA GLU A 86 9.62 10.24 1.02
C GLU A 86 9.35 11.08 2.26
N THR A 87 9.90 10.65 3.39
CA THR A 87 9.78 11.36 4.66
C THR A 87 10.68 12.59 4.69
N PRO A 88 10.46 13.53 5.64
CA PRO A 88 11.37 14.67 5.80
C PRO A 88 12.83 14.26 6.06
N SER A 89 13.07 13.08 6.63
CA SER A 89 14.41 12.55 6.87
C SER A 89 15.00 11.84 5.65
N LYS A 90 14.32 11.90 4.49
CA LYS A 90 14.76 11.29 3.21
C LYS A 90 14.65 9.76 3.18
N ALA A 91 14.01 9.14 4.15
CA ALA A 91 13.65 7.73 4.06
C ALA A 91 12.49 7.55 3.08
N GLN A 92 12.46 6.45 2.36
CA GLN A 92 11.40 6.17 1.39
C GLN A 92 10.63 4.92 1.79
N LEU A 93 9.32 4.98 1.63
CA LEU A 93 8.39 3.91 1.95
C LEU A 93 7.47 3.69 0.74
N ALA A 94 7.32 2.44 0.33
CA ALA A 94 6.36 2.07 -0.71
C ALA A 94 5.13 1.44 -0.09
N VAL A 95 3.96 1.86 -0.55
CA VAL A 95 2.68 1.25 -0.21
C VAL A 95 2.07 0.70 -1.50
N ARG A 96 1.79 -0.60 -1.51
CA ARG A 96 1.19 -1.26 -2.66
C ARG A 96 -0.20 -1.77 -2.27
N GLN A 97 -1.20 -1.32 -3.01
CA GLN A 97 -2.55 -1.86 -2.93
C GLN A 97 -2.67 -2.96 -3.98
N ILE A 98 -3.20 -4.11 -3.60
CA ILE A 98 -3.36 -5.25 -4.50
C ILE A 98 -4.80 -5.72 -4.42
N ALA A 99 -5.50 -5.72 -5.55
CA ALA A 99 -6.85 -6.22 -5.65
C ALA A 99 -6.85 -7.74 -5.71
N GLY A 100 -7.76 -8.36 -4.96
CA GLY A 100 -7.94 -9.81 -5.00
C GLY A 100 -8.94 -10.24 -6.07
N ALA A 101 -9.34 -11.53 -6.00
CA ALA A 101 -10.24 -12.13 -6.99
C ALA A 101 -11.63 -11.48 -7.03
N MET A 102 -12.10 -10.97 -5.90
CA MET A 102 -13.42 -10.34 -5.79
C MET A 102 -13.36 -8.80 -5.85
N ALA A 103 -12.17 -8.23 -5.89
CA ALA A 103 -12.03 -6.79 -5.97
C ALA A 103 -12.43 -6.29 -7.35
N ARG A 104 -13.15 -5.19 -7.38
CA ARG A 104 -13.60 -4.58 -8.62
C ARG A 104 -12.66 -3.51 -9.10
N ARG A 105 -12.07 -2.76 -8.17
CA ARG A 105 -11.29 -1.59 -8.52
C ARG A 105 -10.50 -1.07 -7.33
N ILE A 106 -9.30 -0.58 -7.62
CA ILE A 106 -8.50 0.19 -6.67
C ILE A 106 -8.71 1.67 -6.96
N VAL A 107 -9.01 2.45 -5.92
CA VAL A 107 -9.08 3.90 -5.97
C VAL A 107 -7.93 4.45 -5.16
N THR A 108 -7.12 5.33 -5.76
CA THR A 108 -5.97 5.95 -5.10
C THR A 108 -6.11 7.47 -5.18
N TYR A 109 -6.09 8.12 -4.03
CA TYR A 109 -6.14 9.58 -3.97
C TYR A 109 -4.75 10.21 -4.02
N ALA A 110 -3.70 9.41 -3.82
CA ALA A 110 -2.32 9.88 -3.84
C ALA A 110 -1.94 10.36 -5.23
N LYS A 111 -1.24 11.50 -5.29
CA LYS A 111 -0.73 12.07 -6.54
C LYS A 111 0.74 12.40 -6.38
N ALA A 112 1.55 12.11 -7.40
CA ALA A 112 2.96 12.44 -7.41
C ALA A 112 3.13 13.96 -7.19
N GLY A 113 4.03 14.34 -6.31
CA GLY A 113 4.24 15.72 -5.89
C GLY A 113 3.32 16.20 -4.78
N GLY A 114 2.28 15.44 -4.44
CA GLY A 114 1.37 15.78 -3.37
C GLY A 114 1.92 15.45 -1.98
N LYS A 115 1.19 15.85 -0.95
CA LYS A 115 1.56 15.58 0.44
C LYS A 115 0.88 14.32 0.94
N ALA A 116 1.62 13.51 1.69
CA ALA A 116 1.10 12.42 2.48
C ALA A 116 0.97 12.89 3.92
N HIS A 117 -0.23 12.78 4.49
CA HIS A 117 -0.48 13.11 5.89
C HIS A 117 -0.88 11.84 6.61
N ARG A 118 -0.14 11.50 7.66
CA ARG A 118 -0.39 10.29 8.44
C ARG A 118 -1.86 10.20 8.83
N ASN A 119 -2.45 9.01 8.62
CA ASN A 119 -3.84 8.72 8.94
C ASN A 119 -4.89 9.45 8.08
N GLU A 120 -4.50 10.10 6.99
CA GLU A 120 -5.43 10.52 5.96
C GLU A 120 -5.62 9.42 4.92
N HIS A 121 -6.73 9.48 4.20
CA HIS A 121 -7.05 8.47 3.19
C HIS A 121 -6.08 8.50 2.02
N LEU A 122 -5.37 7.40 1.82
CA LEU A 122 -4.59 7.15 0.62
C LEU A 122 -5.47 6.70 -0.53
N GLY A 123 -6.48 5.90 -0.23
CA GLY A 123 -7.39 5.35 -1.21
C GLY A 123 -8.26 4.25 -0.61
N PHE A 124 -8.83 3.42 -1.45
CA PHE A 124 -9.56 2.24 -1.00
C PHE A 124 -9.67 1.21 -2.13
N ILE A 125 -10.00 -0.02 -1.77
CA ILE A 125 -10.24 -1.11 -2.70
C ILE A 125 -11.73 -1.43 -2.66
N LYS A 126 -12.39 -1.32 -3.80
CA LYS A 126 -13.82 -1.60 -3.91
C LYS A 126 -14.06 -3.10 -3.91
N PHE A 127 -14.95 -3.53 -3.03
CA PHE A 127 -15.50 -4.88 -3.00
C PHE A 127 -14.43 -5.97 -3.01
N GLY A 128 -13.90 -6.24 -1.84
CA GLY A 128 -12.97 -7.33 -1.62
C GLY A 128 -11.53 -7.00 -2.02
N SER A 129 -10.65 -7.83 -1.61
CA SER A 129 -9.22 -7.67 -1.86
C SER A 129 -8.58 -8.97 -2.32
#